data_55263c634211638aa7769e734d62a5f4
#
_entry.id   55263c634211638aa7769e734d62a5f4
#
_cell.length_a   1.000
_cell.length_b   1.000
_cell.length_c   1.000
_cell.angle_alpha   90.00
_cell.angle_beta   90.00
_cell.angle_gamma   90.00
#
_symmetry.space_group_name_H-M   'P 1'
#
loop_
_entity.id
_entity.type
_entity.pdbx_description
1 polymer ?
#
loop_
_entity_poly.entity_id
_entity_poly.type
_entity_poly.pdbx_seq_one_letter_code
_entity_poly.pdbx_strand_id
1 'polypeptide(L)'
;MIRGLIFKFFFYSGTIAICIIFLPALILPQKVILIGGRILGYWIKICLYIFLSVKIKIKGVENIPTQKNFFIASLHQSLFETFFLQTIFNFPIFILKKELLQIPIFGWHLKKIGSISIERDKITRKNLGFYDKIISQTKKSNRPIIIFPQAKRKPIDDKDPFKKGVSKIYEKLNIRCLPVALNSGNVWPKSGKIISNKTITVSILESIKEGQDPEIFLK
;
A
#
# COMPACT_ATOMS: atom_id res chain seq x y z
N MET A 1 -21.04 15.61 -8.06
CA MET A 1 -21.38 14.19 -8.35
C MET A 1 -20.78 13.72 -9.68
N ILE A 2 -21.01 14.41 -10.79
CA ILE A 2 -20.49 14.04 -12.14
C ILE A 2 -18.97 13.86 -12.19
N ARG A 3 -18.18 14.81 -11.64
CA ARG A 3 -16.71 14.73 -11.62
C ARG A 3 -16.17 13.43 -10.98
N GLY A 4 -16.85 12.97 -9.92
CA GLY A 4 -16.47 11.71 -9.25
C GLY A 4 -16.76 10.46 -10.10
N LEU A 5 -17.82 10.47 -10.91
CA LEU A 5 -18.13 9.39 -11.85
C LEU A 5 -17.12 9.36 -13.00
N ILE A 6 -16.81 10.52 -13.57
CA ILE A 6 -15.79 10.67 -14.62
C ILE A 6 -14.44 10.17 -14.11
N PHE A 7 -14.03 10.61 -12.91
CA PHE A 7 -12.81 10.14 -12.27
C PHE A 7 -12.77 8.61 -12.15
N LYS A 8 -13.84 7.99 -11.63
CA LYS A 8 -13.91 6.53 -11.48
C LYS A 8 -13.80 5.83 -12.83
N PHE A 9 -14.52 6.31 -13.83
CA PHE A 9 -14.48 5.75 -15.18
C PHE A 9 -13.05 5.73 -15.72
N PHE A 10 -12.38 6.89 -15.76
CA PHE A 10 -11.01 6.96 -16.28
C PHE A 10 -10.00 6.22 -15.41
N PHE A 11 -10.14 6.29 -14.09
CA PHE A 11 -9.25 5.54 -13.19
C PHE A 11 -9.33 4.03 -13.45
N TYR A 12 -10.52 3.45 -13.49
CA TYR A 12 -10.67 2.01 -13.67
C TYR A 12 -10.35 1.57 -15.11
N SER A 13 -10.81 2.28 -16.13
CA SER A 13 -10.51 1.95 -17.53
C SER A 13 -9.00 2.03 -17.81
N GLY A 14 -8.33 3.08 -17.35
CA GLY A 14 -6.88 3.19 -17.50
C GLY A 14 -6.12 2.16 -16.68
N THR A 15 -6.60 1.79 -15.48
CA THR A 15 -6.03 0.68 -14.72
C THR A 15 -6.11 -0.64 -15.48
N ILE A 16 -7.27 -0.94 -16.07
CA ILE A 16 -7.47 -2.13 -16.93
C ILE A 16 -6.54 -2.09 -18.14
N ALA A 17 -6.49 -0.94 -18.84
CA ALA A 17 -5.63 -0.77 -20.00
C ALA A 17 -4.15 -1.00 -19.67
N ILE A 18 -3.65 -0.41 -18.56
CA ILE A 18 -2.27 -0.62 -18.10
C ILE A 18 -2.04 -2.09 -17.76
N CYS A 19 -2.98 -2.75 -17.09
CA CYS A 19 -2.86 -4.18 -16.80
C CYS A 19 -2.80 -5.02 -18.09
N ILE A 20 -3.56 -4.69 -19.12
CA ILE A 20 -3.52 -5.39 -20.42
C ILE A 20 -2.18 -5.14 -21.12
N ILE A 21 -1.72 -3.89 -21.17
CA ILE A 21 -0.43 -3.53 -21.80
C ILE A 21 0.73 -4.26 -21.12
N PHE A 22 0.66 -4.47 -19.80
CA PHE A 22 1.69 -5.18 -19.05
C PHE A 22 1.48 -6.71 -18.95
N LEU A 23 0.54 -7.31 -19.69
CA LEU A 23 0.39 -8.77 -19.76
C LEU A 23 1.69 -9.49 -20.17
N PRO A 24 2.44 -9.03 -21.19
CA PRO A 24 3.72 -9.65 -21.52
C PRO A 24 4.75 -9.64 -20.37
N ALA A 25 4.64 -8.70 -19.46
CA ALA A 25 5.53 -8.63 -18.28
C ALA A 25 5.37 -9.82 -17.33
N LEU A 26 4.33 -10.63 -17.46
CA LEU A 26 4.16 -11.86 -16.67
C LEU A 26 5.24 -12.91 -16.97
N ILE A 27 5.75 -12.94 -18.22
CA ILE A 27 6.82 -13.86 -18.66
C ILE A 27 8.21 -13.20 -18.63
N LEU A 28 8.26 -11.87 -18.53
CA LEU A 28 9.49 -11.10 -18.45
C LEU A 28 10.05 -11.01 -17.02
N PRO A 29 11.30 -10.52 -16.83
CA PRO A 29 11.85 -10.27 -15.50
C PRO A 29 10.93 -9.42 -14.62
N GLN A 30 10.87 -9.73 -13.32
CA GLN A 30 9.98 -9.06 -12.35
C GLN A 30 10.07 -7.53 -12.38
N LYS A 31 11.24 -6.97 -12.71
CA LYS A 31 11.45 -5.52 -12.79
C LYS A 31 10.47 -4.84 -13.75
N VAL A 32 10.11 -5.50 -14.85
CA VAL A 32 9.19 -4.93 -15.86
C VAL A 32 7.80 -4.71 -15.27
N ILE A 33 7.26 -5.71 -14.58
CA ILE A 33 5.93 -5.57 -13.96
C ILE A 33 5.92 -4.58 -12.80
N LEU A 34 7.04 -4.44 -12.08
CA LEU A 34 7.18 -3.44 -11.02
C LEU A 34 7.12 -2.01 -11.57
N ILE A 35 7.65 -1.78 -12.78
CA ILE A 35 7.50 -0.51 -13.50
C ILE A 35 6.02 -0.27 -13.82
N GLY A 36 5.29 -1.26 -14.30
CA GLY A 36 3.83 -1.18 -14.52
C GLY A 36 3.07 -0.77 -13.27
N GLY A 37 3.43 -1.33 -12.12
CA GLY A 37 2.89 -0.91 -10.82
C GLY A 37 3.15 0.56 -10.51
N ARG A 38 4.36 1.06 -10.76
CA ARG A 38 4.71 2.48 -10.56
C ARG A 38 3.94 3.39 -11.52
N ILE A 39 3.72 2.96 -12.76
CA ILE A 39 2.89 3.67 -13.74
C ILE A 39 1.45 3.79 -13.23
N LEU A 40 0.87 2.73 -12.64
CA LEU A 40 -0.44 2.80 -11.99
C LEU A 40 -0.48 3.85 -10.86
N GLY A 41 0.61 3.98 -10.11
CA GLY A 41 0.74 5.01 -9.08
C GLY A 41 0.76 6.44 -9.64
N TYR A 42 1.40 6.67 -10.78
CA TYR A 42 1.32 7.96 -11.48
C TYR A 42 -0.03 8.18 -12.14
N TRP A 43 -0.65 7.13 -12.68
CA TRP A 43 -1.98 7.19 -13.29
C TRP A 43 -3.02 7.70 -12.30
N ILE A 44 -3.08 7.17 -11.08
CA ILE A 44 -4.03 7.66 -10.06
C ILE A 44 -3.77 9.13 -9.72
N LYS A 45 -2.49 9.57 -9.64
CA LYS A 45 -2.12 10.97 -9.40
C LYS A 45 -2.67 11.87 -10.49
N ILE A 46 -2.51 11.49 -11.76
CA ILE A 46 -3.01 12.22 -12.94
C ILE A 46 -4.53 12.31 -12.91
N CYS A 47 -5.22 11.19 -12.69
CA CYS A 47 -6.69 11.16 -12.60
C CYS A 47 -7.23 12.06 -11.48
N LEU A 48 -6.62 12.03 -10.30
CA LEU A 48 -7.00 12.88 -9.17
C LEU A 48 -6.81 14.36 -9.49
N TYR A 49 -5.73 14.72 -10.16
CA TYR A 49 -5.44 16.10 -10.54
C TYR A 49 -6.39 16.59 -11.62
N ILE A 50 -6.52 15.88 -12.73
CA ILE A 50 -7.30 16.32 -13.90
C ILE A 50 -8.79 16.38 -13.58
N PHE A 51 -9.35 15.31 -13.05
CA PHE A 51 -10.80 15.19 -12.91
C PHE A 51 -11.35 15.79 -11.61
N LEU A 52 -10.51 15.80 -10.55
CA LEU A 52 -10.97 16.22 -9.21
C LEU A 52 -10.27 17.49 -8.71
N SER A 53 -9.28 18.03 -9.43
CA SER A 53 -8.44 19.14 -8.97
C SER A 53 -7.82 18.87 -7.57
N VAL A 54 -7.44 17.62 -7.34
CA VAL A 54 -6.83 17.19 -6.08
C VAL A 54 -5.33 17.33 -6.19
N LYS A 55 -4.74 18.06 -5.24
CA LYS A 55 -3.29 18.19 -5.09
C LYS A 55 -2.75 17.11 -4.14
N ILE A 56 -1.55 16.63 -4.39
CA ILE A 56 -0.86 15.70 -3.50
C ILE A 56 0.37 16.39 -2.94
N LYS A 57 0.47 16.41 -1.60
CA LYS A 57 1.61 16.96 -0.87
C LYS A 57 2.30 15.85 -0.09
N ILE A 58 3.60 15.69 -0.29
CA ILE A 58 4.42 14.72 0.45
C ILE A 58 5.29 15.51 1.43
N LYS A 59 5.36 15.05 2.68
CA LYS A 59 6.18 15.62 3.75
C LYS A 59 7.05 14.54 4.36
N GLY A 60 8.21 14.91 4.88
CA GLY A 60 9.09 14.00 5.62
C GLY A 60 9.83 13.00 4.71
N VAL A 61 10.08 13.33 3.44
CA VAL A 61 10.84 12.46 2.51
C VAL A 61 12.24 12.18 3.05
N GLU A 62 12.80 13.12 3.80
CA GLU A 62 14.08 13.04 4.51
C GLU A 62 14.11 11.94 5.57
N ASN A 63 12.95 11.52 6.07
CA ASN A 63 12.83 10.43 7.07
C ASN A 63 12.95 9.03 6.45
N ILE A 64 12.96 8.92 5.12
CA ILE A 64 13.12 7.61 4.46
C ILE A 64 14.54 7.10 4.72
N PRO A 65 14.69 5.94 5.41
CA PRO A 65 16.01 5.41 5.70
C PRO A 65 16.82 5.13 4.43
N THR A 66 18.08 5.54 4.42
CA THR A 66 19.03 5.21 3.34
C THR A 66 19.33 3.72 3.29
N GLN A 67 19.30 3.07 4.47
CA GLN A 67 19.41 1.62 4.58
C GLN A 67 18.11 0.97 4.07
N LYS A 68 18.24 -0.05 3.22
CA LYS A 68 17.10 -0.71 2.58
C LYS A 68 16.30 -1.65 3.50
N ASN A 69 16.72 -1.82 4.74
CA ASN A 69 16.14 -2.78 5.68
C ASN A 69 15.15 -2.09 6.63
N PHE A 70 13.96 -1.77 6.14
CA PHE A 70 12.85 -1.23 6.91
C PHE A 70 11.50 -1.70 6.36
N PHE A 71 10.46 -1.66 7.16
CA PHE A 71 9.10 -1.82 6.69
C PHE A 71 8.28 -0.54 6.92
N ILE A 72 7.21 -0.39 6.16
CA ILE A 72 6.37 0.80 6.17
C ILE A 72 5.04 0.43 6.82
N ALA A 73 4.67 1.15 7.88
CA ALA A 73 3.37 1.06 8.53
C ALA A 73 2.52 2.27 8.11
N SER A 74 1.62 2.08 7.15
CA SER A 74 0.81 3.17 6.59
C SER A 74 -0.64 3.10 7.07
N LEU A 75 -1.24 4.25 7.35
CA LEU A 75 -2.70 4.35 7.49
C LEU A 75 -3.38 3.88 6.20
N HIS A 76 -4.60 3.34 6.34
CA HIS A 76 -5.39 2.82 5.22
C HIS A 76 -6.79 3.42 5.23
N GLN A 77 -7.03 4.41 4.39
CA GLN A 77 -8.29 5.16 4.32
C GLN A 77 -8.96 5.04 2.96
N SER A 78 -8.18 4.80 1.89
CA SER A 78 -8.61 4.84 0.50
C SER A 78 -8.00 3.70 -0.33
N LEU A 79 -8.36 3.63 -1.60
CA LEU A 79 -7.58 2.88 -2.61
C LEU A 79 -6.32 3.64 -3.04
N PHE A 80 -6.29 4.95 -2.84
CA PHE A 80 -5.20 5.83 -3.25
C PHE A 80 -3.83 5.31 -2.81
N GLU A 81 -3.66 5.05 -1.53
CA GLU A 81 -2.35 4.65 -0.97
C GLU A 81 -1.84 3.32 -1.51
N THR A 82 -2.73 2.39 -1.88
CA THR A 82 -2.31 1.09 -2.44
C THR A 82 -1.67 1.23 -3.83
N PHE A 83 -2.01 2.28 -4.56
CA PHE A 83 -1.40 2.61 -5.86
C PHE A 83 -0.28 3.64 -5.70
N PHE A 84 -0.50 4.69 -4.91
CA PHE A 84 0.39 5.84 -4.90
C PHE A 84 1.71 5.60 -4.15
N LEU A 85 1.71 4.84 -3.04
CA LEU A 85 2.92 4.65 -2.22
C LEU A 85 4.08 3.99 -2.99
N GLN A 86 3.80 3.22 -4.03
CA GLN A 86 4.85 2.66 -4.89
C GLN A 86 5.55 3.70 -5.79
N THR A 87 5.06 4.95 -5.85
CA THR A 87 5.77 6.05 -6.50
C THR A 87 6.80 6.71 -5.58
N ILE A 88 6.60 6.60 -4.26
CA ILE A 88 7.49 7.17 -3.24
C ILE A 88 8.57 6.15 -2.86
N PHE A 89 8.17 4.92 -2.59
CA PHE A 89 9.09 3.87 -2.13
C PHE A 89 9.57 2.99 -3.28
N ASN A 90 10.77 2.43 -3.13
CA ASN A 90 11.40 1.64 -4.19
C ASN A 90 10.77 0.24 -4.30
N PHE A 91 9.76 0.10 -5.16
CA PHE A 91 9.07 -1.14 -5.46
C PHE A 91 8.61 -1.94 -4.22
N PRO A 92 7.81 -1.35 -3.33
CA PRO A 92 7.44 -1.99 -2.09
C PRO A 92 6.64 -3.28 -2.31
N ILE A 93 6.73 -4.19 -1.34
CA ILE A 93 5.94 -5.42 -1.29
C ILE A 93 4.68 -5.13 -0.48
N PHE A 94 3.50 -5.34 -1.06
CA PHE A 94 2.24 -5.13 -0.35
C PHE A 94 1.74 -6.40 0.32
N ILE A 95 1.30 -6.27 1.56
CA ILE A 95 0.48 -7.28 2.24
C ILE A 95 -0.98 -7.00 1.90
N LEU A 96 -1.64 -7.94 1.24
CA LEU A 96 -2.97 -7.77 0.69
C LEU A 96 -3.92 -8.93 1.03
N LYS A 97 -5.21 -8.71 0.83
CA LYS A 97 -6.25 -9.71 1.01
C LYS A 97 -6.14 -10.77 -0.09
N LYS A 98 -6.22 -12.06 0.27
CA LYS A 98 -6.03 -13.20 -0.65
C LYS A 98 -6.97 -13.16 -1.86
N GLU A 99 -8.20 -12.69 -1.68
CA GLU A 99 -9.21 -12.60 -2.74
C GLU A 99 -8.78 -11.66 -3.90
N LEU A 100 -7.91 -10.67 -3.64
CA LEU A 100 -7.38 -9.82 -4.70
C LEU A 100 -6.54 -10.59 -5.72
N LEU A 101 -5.93 -11.71 -5.31
CA LEU A 101 -5.16 -12.57 -6.20
C LEU A 101 -6.04 -13.40 -7.16
N GLN A 102 -7.36 -13.42 -6.93
CA GLN A 102 -8.33 -14.13 -7.76
C GLN A 102 -8.90 -13.24 -8.89
N ILE A 103 -8.68 -11.92 -8.82
CA ILE A 103 -9.12 -10.99 -9.87
C ILE A 103 -8.33 -11.30 -11.15
N PRO A 104 -9.00 -11.64 -12.26
CA PRO A 104 -8.33 -11.93 -13.52
C PRO A 104 -7.37 -10.81 -13.92
N ILE A 105 -6.25 -11.16 -14.54
CA ILE A 105 -5.18 -10.25 -14.96
C ILE A 105 -4.56 -9.51 -13.77
N PHE A 106 -5.32 -8.70 -13.04
CA PHE A 106 -4.80 -7.91 -11.91
C PHE A 106 -4.17 -8.79 -10.82
N GLY A 107 -4.83 -9.89 -10.46
CA GLY A 107 -4.31 -10.85 -9.49
C GLY A 107 -3.02 -11.55 -9.97
N TRP A 108 -2.88 -11.80 -11.26
CA TRP A 108 -1.65 -12.35 -11.84
C TRP A 108 -0.48 -11.36 -11.70
N HIS A 109 -0.73 -10.08 -11.97
CA HIS A 109 0.25 -9.01 -11.72
C HIS A 109 0.65 -8.94 -10.24
N LEU A 110 -0.33 -8.96 -9.33
CA LEU A 110 -0.07 -8.95 -7.88
C LEU A 110 0.80 -10.14 -7.43
N LYS A 111 0.60 -11.33 -8.00
CA LYS A 111 1.45 -12.50 -7.75
C LYS A 111 2.86 -12.27 -8.29
N LYS A 112 2.97 -11.81 -9.54
CA LYS A 112 4.27 -11.60 -10.21
C LYS A 112 5.12 -10.53 -9.53
N ILE A 113 4.52 -9.44 -8.99
CA ILE A 113 5.25 -8.43 -8.23
C ILE A 113 5.69 -8.91 -6.85
N GLY A 114 5.27 -10.09 -6.42
CA GLY A 114 5.66 -10.69 -5.14
C GLY A 114 4.84 -10.21 -3.94
N SER A 115 3.59 -9.80 -4.15
CA SER A 115 2.69 -9.43 -3.04
C SER A 115 2.46 -10.61 -2.08
N ILE A 116 2.34 -10.30 -0.79
CA ILE A 116 2.09 -11.29 0.26
C ILE A 116 0.60 -11.27 0.60
N SER A 117 -0.07 -12.40 0.42
CA SER A 117 -1.49 -12.50 0.74
C SER A 117 -1.74 -13.02 2.16
N ILE A 118 -2.77 -12.49 2.80
CA ILE A 118 -3.25 -12.92 4.11
C ILE A 118 -4.76 -13.20 4.05
N GLU A 119 -5.20 -14.27 4.73
CA GLU A 119 -6.61 -14.53 5.04
C GLU A 119 -6.94 -13.83 6.36
N ARG A 120 -7.74 -12.75 6.32
CA ARG A 120 -7.94 -11.85 7.47
C ARG A 120 -8.96 -12.36 8.49
N ASP A 121 -9.89 -13.20 8.08
CA ASP A 121 -11.09 -13.54 8.85
C ASP A 121 -11.02 -14.91 9.52
N LYS A 122 -9.88 -15.62 9.43
CA LYS A 122 -9.70 -16.94 10.04
C LYS A 122 -8.31 -17.05 10.65
N ILE A 123 -8.27 -17.38 11.95
CA ILE A 123 -7.06 -17.92 12.59
C ILE A 123 -6.92 -19.37 12.06
N THR A 124 -6.36 -19.52 10.89
CA THR A 124 -6.15 -20.85 10.29
C THR A 124 -4.67 -21.24 10.35
N ARG A 125 -4.43 -22.56 10.41
CA ARG A 125 -3.07 -23.14 10.22
C ARG A 125 -2.38 -22.58 8.94
N LYS A 126 -3.16 -22.11 7.95
CA LYS A 126 -2.65 -21.46 6.73
C LYS A 126 -1.93 -20.13 6.96
N ASN A 127 -2.18 -19.46 8.11
CA ASN A 127 -1.46 -18.25 8.49
C ASN A 127 -0.16 -18.53 9.26
N LEU A 128 0.14 -19.79 9.62
CA LEU A 128 1.38 -20.14 10.33
C LEU A 128 2.63 -19.77 9.52
N GLY A 129 2.64 -20.02 8.21
CA GLY A 129 3.74 -19.64 7.32
C GLY A 129 3.74 -18.18 6.85
N PHE A 130 2.79 -17.35 7.30
CA PHE A 130 2.66 -15.95 6.86
C PHE A 130 3.87 -15.12 7.30
N TYR A 131 4.27 -15.22 8.56
CA TYR A 131 5.42 -14.49 9.08
C TYR A 131 6.74 -14.95 8.44
N ASP A 132 6.90 -16.26 8.24
CA ASP A 132 8.08 -16.82 7.57
C ASP A 132 8.17 -16.35 6.13
N LYS A 133 7.03 -16.22 5.45
CA LYS A 133 6.96 -15.66 4.10
C LYS A 133 7.36 -14.18 4.07
N ILE A 134 6.93 -13.38 5.05
CA ILE A 134 7.34 -11.99 5.20
C ILE A 134 8.85 -11.92 5.38
N ILE A 135 9.40 -12.66 6.34
CA ILE A 135 10.83 -12.70 6.65
C ILE A 135 11.64 -13.11 5.41
N SER A 136 11.22 -14.17 4.73
CA SER A 136 11.92 -14.67 3.54
C SER A 136 11.91 -13.67 2.39
N GLN A 137 10.79 -12.99 2.15
CA GLN A 137 10.67 -11.99 1.10
C GLN A 137 11.50 -10.73 1.43
N THR A 138 11.52 -10.29 2.68
CA THR A 138 12.33 -9.15 3.12
C THR A 138 13.83 -9.43 2.90
N LYS A 139 14.28 -10.62 3.26
CA LYS A 139 15.69 -11.03 3.08
C LYS A 139 16.08 -11.19 1.62
N LYS A 140 15.20 -11.75 0.77
CA LYS A 140 15.51 -12.06 -0.64
C LYS A 140 15.48 -10.85 -1.56
N SER A 141 14.55 -9.92 -1.34
CA SER A 141 14.24 -8.90 -2.35
C SER A 141 14.86 -7.53 -2.08
N ASN A 142 15.38 -7.30 -0.88
CA ASN A 142 15.87 -5.98 -0.45
C ASN A 142 14.89 -4.82 -0.73
N ARG A 143 13.56 -5.13 -0.68
CA ARG A 143 12.44 -4.24 -0.97
C ARG A 143 11.66 -4.00 0.32
N PRO A 144 11.25 -2.75 0.63
CA PRO A 144 10.46 -2.48 1.83
C PRO A 144 9.08 -3.15 1.73
N ILE A 145 8.54 -3.59 2.85
CA ILE A 145 7.18 -4.13 2.93
C ILE A 145 6.24 -3.03 3.40
N ILE A 146 5.07 -2.90 2.76
CA ILE A 146 3.99 -2.03 3.22
C ILE A 146 2.96 -2.87 3.97
N ILE A 147 2.70 -2.43 5.19
CA ILE A 147 1.68 -3.00 6.08
C ILE A 147 0.66 -1.91 6.39
N PHE A 148 -0.61 -2.29 6.43
CA PHE A 148 -1.69 -1.42 6.89
C PHE A 148 -2.15 -1.88 8.28
N PRO A 149 -1.71 -1.21 9.39
CA PRO A 149 -1.99 -1.65 10.76
C PRO A 149 -3.48 -1.73 11.10
N GLN A 150 -4.31 -0.98 10.39
CA GLN A 150 -5.77 -1.00 10.54
C GLN A 150 -6.43 -2.24 9.92
N ALA A 151 -5.69 -3.03 9.13
CA ALA A 151 -6.14 -4.23 8.39
C ALA A 151 -7.26 -3.99 7.36
N LYS A 152 -8.00 -2.89 7.44
CA LYS A 152 -9.07 -2.48 6.51
C LYS A 152 -9.09 -0.97 6.39
N ARG A 153 -9.69 -0.46 5.30
CA ARG A 153 -9.86 0.99 5.15
C ARG A 153 -10.77 1.54 6.24
N LYS A 154 -10.30 2.57 6.93
CA LYS A 154 -10.96 3.24 8.04
C LYS A 154 -11.22 4.72 7.73
N PRO A 155 -12.24 5.34 8.33
CA PRO A 155 -12.40 6.78 8.31
C PRO A 155 -11.19 7.51 8.85
N ILE A 156 -11.07 8.81 8.54
CA ILE A 156 -9.92 9.61 8.98
C ILE A 156 -9.90 9.85 10.49
N ASP A 157 -11.07 9.88 11.11
CA ASP A 157 -11.32 10.09 12.54
C ASP A 157 -11.44 8.78 13.34
N ASP A 158 -11.12 7.64 12.70
CA ASP A 158 -11.14 6.34 13.36
C ASP A 158 -10.14 6.28 14.51
N LYS A 159 -10.64 5.96 15.71
CA LYS A 159 -9.85 5.84 16.94
C LYS A 159 -9.59 4.39 17.36
N ASP A 160 -9.99 3.42 16.53
CA ASP A 160 -9.73 2.02 16.83
C ASP A 160 -8.22 1.76 16.94
N PRO A 161 -7.79 0.98 17.92
CA PRO A 161 -6.38 0.64 18.07
C PRO A 161 -5.88 -0.16 16.86
N PHE A 162 -4.60 -0.02 16.57
CA PHE A 162 -3.94 -0.83 15.55
C PHE A 162 -3.98 -2.32 15.89
N LYS A 163 -4.04 -3.15 14.88
CA LYS A 163 -4.08 -4.60 15.07
C LYS A 163 -2.72 -5.14 15.54
N LYS A 164 -2.73 -5.98 16.57
CA LYS A 164 -1.52 -6.63 17.13
C LYS A 164 -0.66 -7.36 16.09
N GLY A 165 -1.19 -7.65 14.89
CA GLY A 165 -0.44 -8.27 13.80
C GLY A 165 0.76 -7.42 13.34
N VAL A 166 0.70 -6.09 13.42
CA VAL A 166 1.82 -5.22 13.03
C VAL A 166 2.96 -5.28 14.04
N SER A 167 2.66 -5.33 15.37
CA SER A 167 3.70 -5.48 16.39
C SER A 167 4.39 -6.83 16.33
N LYS A 168 3.65 -7.90 16.02
CA LYS A 168 4.25 -9.22 15.79
C LYS A 168 5.18 -9.24 14.56
N ILE A 169 4.86 -8.49 13.51
CA ILE A 169 5.73 -8.35 12.36
C ILE A 169 6.97 -7.54 12.72
N TYR A 170 6.80 -6.43 13.45
CA TYR A 170 7.91 -5.62 13.95
C TYR A 170 8.90 -6.44 14.80
N GLU A 171 8.39 -7.18 15.78
CA GLU A 171 9.18 -8.08 16.63
C GLU A 171 9.95 -9.14 15.81
N LYS A 172 9.22 -9.85 14.91
CA LYS A 172 9.82 -10.95 14.12
C LYS A 172 10.82 -10.48 13.05
N LEU A 173 10.59 -9.35 12.44
CA LEU A 173 11.51 -8.78 11.46
C LEU A 173 12.74 -8.16 12.13
N ASN A 174 12.56 -7.59 13.31
CA ASN A 174 13.57 -6.82 14.05
C ASN A 174 14.30 -5.81 13.14
N ILE A 175 13.51 -5.01 12.41
CA ILE A 175 13.97 -3.94 11.52
C ILE A 175 13.17 -2.68 11.78
N ARG A 176 13.70 -1.53 11.35
CA ARG A 176 13.06 -0.23 11.51
C ARG A 176 11.65 -0.21 10.91
N CYS A 177 10.74 0.45 11.60
CA CYS A 177 9.41 0.78 11.09
C CYS A 177 9.39 2.24 10.63
N LEU A 178 8.91 2.48 9.42
CA LEU A 178 8.66 3.83 8.90
C LEU A 178 7.16 4.11 8.90
N PRO A 179 6.64 4.88 9.87
CA PRO A 179 5.22 5.22 9.89
C PRO A 179 4.87 6.22 8.80
N VAL A 180 3.70 6.03 8.16
CA VAL A 180 3.16 6.93 7.15
C VAL A 180 1.72 7.28 7.50
N ALA A 181 1.49 8.56 7.81
CA ALA A 181 0.17 9.12 8.01
C ALA A 181 -0.34 9.75 6.70
N LEU A 182 -1.65 9.73 6.49
CA LEU A 182 -2.26 10.33 5.32
C LEU A 182 -3.74 10.67 5.58
N ASN A 183 -4.30 11.53 4.73
CA ASN A 183 -5.68 11.98 4.81
C ASN A 183 -6.48 11.69 3.51
N SER A 184 -6.14 10.62 2.81
CA SER A 184 -6.77 10.23 1.53
C SER A 184 -8.27 9.96 1.66
N GLY A 185 -8.74 9.59 2.85
CA GLY A 185 -10.16 9.42 3.18
C GLY A 185 -10.99 10.68 2.99
N ASN A 186 -10.39 11.88 3.08
CA ASN A 186 -11.06 13.15 2.79
C ASN A 186 -11.41 13.36 1.32
N VAL A 187 -10.78 12.59 0.43
CA VAL A 187 -10.99 12.67 -1.02
C VAL A 187 -11.73 11.46 -1.53
N TRP A 188 -11.31 10.28 -1.13
CA TRP A 188 -11.86 9.03 -1.62
C TRP A 188 -12.03 8.00 -0.49
N PRO A 189 -13.01 8.18 0.40
CA PRO A 189 -13.27 7.27 1.50
C PRO A 189 -13.75 5.89 1.01
N LYS A 190 -13.75 4.92 1.92
CA LYS A 190 -14.26 3.56 1.65
C LYS A 190 -15.71 3.55 1.17
N SER A 191 -16.54 4.50 1.60
CA SER A 191 -17.93 4.67 1.14
C SER A 191 -18.07 4.95 -0.36
N GLY A 192 -16.97 5.31 -1.03
CA GLY A 192 -16.94 5.59 -2.46
C GLY A 192 -17.43 7.00 -2.83
N LYS A 193 -17.78 7.85 -1.87
CA LYS A 193 -18.12 9.26 -2.10
C LYS A 193 -16.84 10.03 -2.44
N ILE A 194 -16.74 10.54 -3.66
CA ILE A 194 -15.59 11.31 -4.13
C ILE A 194 -15.77 12.79 -3.82
N ILE A 195 -14.74 13.42 -3.25
CA ILE A 195 -14.71 14.84 -2.94
C ILE A 195 -13.58 15.50 -3.72
N SER A 196 -13.91 16.54 -4.50
CA SER A 196 -12.96 17.30 -5.33
C SER A 196 -12.39 18.52 -4.59
N ASN A 197 -11.41 19.20 -5.22
CA ASN A 197 -10.80 20.44 -4.73
C ASN A 197 -10.21 20.32 -3.32
N LYS A 198 -9.57 19.20 -3.02
CA LYS A 198 -8.90 18.91 -1.74
C LYS A 198 -7.41 18.66 -1.96
N THR A 199 -6.69 18.61 -0.86
CA THR A 199 -5.28 18.19 -0.85
C THR A 199 -5.16 16.89 -0.09
N ILE A 200 -4.55 15.87 -0.72
CA ILE A 200 -4.08 14.68 -0.02
C ILE A 200 -2.66 14.97 0.48
N THR A 201 -2.48 14.87 1.78
CA THR A 201 -1.16 14.96 2.40
C THR A 201 -0.71 13.55 2.78
N VAL A 202 0.49 13.19 2.38
CA VAL A 202 1.20 11.97 2.79
C VAL A 202 2.36 12.42 3.66
N SER A 203 2.33 12.11 4.95
CA SER A 203 3.36 12.47 5.92
C SER A 203 4.16 11.23 6.29
N ILE A 204 5.42 11.22 5.94
CA ILE A 204 6.39 10.19 6.33
C ILE A 204 6.99 10.65 7.66
N LEU A 205 6.73 9.91 8.73
CA LEU A 205 7.16 10.25 10.07
C LEU A 205 8.57 9.73 10.34
N GLU A 206 9.15 10.13 11.46
CA GLU A 206 10.43 9.59 11.90
C GLU A 206 10.36 8.07 12.09
N SER A 207 11.43 7.41 11.71
CA SER A 207 11.48 5.95 11.80
C SER A 207 11.61 5.47 13.24
N ILE A 208 10.81 4.48 13.61
CA ILE A 208 10.90 3.77 14.88
C ILE A 208 12.03 2.75 14.76
N LYS A 209 13.01 2.83 15.68
CA LYS A 209 14.14 1.90 15.72
C LYS A 209 13.68 0.48 16.05
N GLU A 210 14.44 -0.49 15.61
CA GLU A 210 14.28 -1.91 15.97
C GLU A 210 14.48 -2.14 17.48
N GLY A 211 13.91 -3.24 18.01
CA GLY A 211 14.16 -3.71 19.38
C GLY A 211 13.33 -3.02 20.48
N GLN A 212 12.35 -2.19 20.13
CA GLN A 212 11.42 -1.65 21.14
C GLN A 212 10.40 -2.71 21.58
N ASP A 213 9.88 -2.55 22.77
CA ASP A 213 8.77 -3.37 23.27
C ASP A 213 7.57 -3.30 22.33
N PRO A 214 6.96 -4.45 21.94
CA PRO A 214 5.84 -4.50 21.03
C PRO A 214 4.58 -3.74 21.49
N GLU A 215 4.37 -3.57 22.79
CA GLU A 215 3.24 -2.81 23.33
C GLU A 215 3.49 -1.30 23.25
N ILE A 216 4.75 -0.88 23.48
CA ILE A 216 5.18 0.51 23.30
C ILE A 216 5.10 0.89 21.82
N PHE A 217 5.53 0.00 20.94
CA PHE A 217 5.48 0.20 19.50
C PHE A 217 4.05 0.45 18.96
N LEU A 218 3.02 -0.09 19.61
CA LEU A 218 1.61 0.08 19.19
C LEU A 218 0.98 1.39 19.67
N LYS A 219 1.56 2.08 20.62
CA LYS A 219 1.07 3.37 21.16
C LYS A 219 1.52 4.54 20.31
#